data_fe8323611000d2280336ee9b2a8aa2fd
#
_entry.id   fe8323611000d2280336ee9b2a8aa2fd
#
_cell.length_a   1.000
_cell.length_b   1.000
_cell.length_c   1.000
_cell.angle_alpha   90.00
_cell.angle_beta   90.00
_cell.angle_gamma   90.00
#
_symmetry.space_group_name_H-M   'P 1'
#
loop_
_entity.id
_entity.type
_entity.pdbx_description
1 polymer ?
#
loop_
_entity_poly.entity_id
_entity_poly.type
_entity_poly.pdbx_seq_one_letter_code
_entity_poly.pdbx_strand_id
1 'polypeptide(L)'
;MKHAHHHHRERRARLIAEMRARSGGGIAAIPTAPEAVRNADTHYPYRPDSHFYYLTGFPEPEAVVVLIAGAEAGDSRQILFCRDKNPEREIWDGFRYGPDAAREIFGFDEAHPISELAAKLADETCDRPALYTPLGLYPGWDQTVTATLNEVRSRVRTGVAAPEAVVDVRAAVAAMRLVKDAEEVNLLRRAAEISSGAHRRAMARTRPGWFEYQVEAELAHEFLRLGAQAVAYPSIVASGPNACVLHYRENNRQTQATDLLLIDAGCEYQGYASDITRTFPVGGKFSGAQKAVYELVLAAQLACIEAIRPGNAFHDYHQVAERVLAQGLIDLKLCEGPLDAVLESGAYKQFYMHRAGHWIGLDVHDVGLYRVDGESRVLEPGMVLTVEPGCYIRPADKVPEEFWDIGVRIEDDVLVTAEGSENLTAATPKTVSDVEAACGR
;
A
#
# COMPACT_ATOMS: atom_id res chain seq x y z
N MET A 1 -25.43 -5.72 10.93
CA MET A 1 -24.39 -6.53 10.25
C MET A 1 -24.62 -6.70 8.73
N LYS A 2 -25.85 -6.74 8.21
CA LYS A 2 -26.11 -6.91 6.76
C LYS A 2 -25.59 -5.80 5.82
N HIS A 3 -25.15 -4.65 6.32
CA HIS A 3 -24.63 -3.54 5.51
C HIS A 3 -23.09 -3.43 5.50
N ALA A 4 -22.39 -4.13 6.39
CA ALA A 4 -20.94 -3.99 6.57
C ALA A 4 -20.09 -4.45 5.36
N HIS A 5 -20.62 -5.32 4.50
CA HIS A 5 -19.91 -5.86 3.33
C HIS A 5 -20.59 -5.54 1.98
N HIS A 6 -21.50 -4.54 1.96
CA HIS A 6 -22.21 -4.16 0.74
C HIS A 6 -21.26 -3.68 -0.36
N HIS A 7 -20.25 -2.90 -0.02
CA HIS A 7 -19.24 -2.40 -0.94
C HIS A 7 -18.43 -3.52 -1.62
N HIS A 8 -18.11 -4.61 -0.92
CA HIS A 8 -17.45 -5.78 -1.54
C HIS A 8 -18.36 -6.45 -2.57
N ARG A 9 -19.66 -6.57 -2.29
CA ARG A 9 -20.63 -7.10 -3.25
C ARG A 9 -20.73 -6.24 -4.51
N GLU A 10 -20.70 -4.93 -4.37
CA GLU A 10 -20.69 -4.01 -5.50
C GLU A 10 -19.40 -4.10 -6.32
N ARG A 11 -18.23 -4.24 -5.65
CA ARG A 11 -16.95 -4.45 -6.32
C ARG A 11 -16.96 -5.75 -7.14
N ARG A 12 -17.50 -6.85 -6.59
CA ARG A 12 -17.68 -8.09 -7.33
C ARG A 12 -18.61 -7.92 -8.54
N ALA A 13 -19.71 -7.19 -8.38
CA ALA A 13 -20.63 -6.89 -9.48
C ALA A 13 -19.98 -6.03 -10.59
N ARG A 14 -19.13 -5.07 -10.23
CA ARG A 14 -18.35 -4.28 -11.20
C ARG A 14 -17.38 -5.17 -11.99
N LEU A 15 -16.66 -6.08 -11.32
CA LEU A 15 -15.76 -7.01 -12.01
C LEU A 15 -16.53 -7.94 -12.96
N ILE A 16 -17.69 -8.45 -12.56
CA ILE A 16 -18.57 -9.24 -13.42
C ILE A 16 -19.01 -8.44 -14.66
N ALA A 17 -19.35 -7.16 -14.49
CA ALA A 17 -19.72 -6.30 -15.61
C ALA A 17 -18.54 -6.07 -16.58
N GLU A 18 -17.34 -5.89 -16.04
CA GLU A 18 -16.10 -5.76 -16.85
C GLU A 18 -15.81 -7.03 -17.65
N MET A 19 -15.91 -8.21 -17.03
CA MET A 19 -15.76 -9.50 -17.71
C MET A 19 -16.76 -9.67 -18.85
N ARG A 20 -18.00 -9.25 -18.63
CA ARG A 20 -19.05 -9.30 -19.68
C ARG A 20 -18.74 -8.36 -20.83
N ALA A 21 -18.32 -7.14 -20.54
CA ALA A 21 -17.95 -6.16 -21.56
C ALA A 21 -16.75 -6.62 -22.39
N ARG A 22 -15.76 -7.28 -21.76
CA ARG A 22 -14.50 -7.67 -22.41
C ARG A 22 -14.61 -8.94 -23.26
N SER A 23 -15.34 -9.96 -22.79
CA SER A 23 -15.36 -11.29 -23.41
C SER A 23 -16.77 -11.88 -23.57
N GLY A 24 -17.83 -11.08 -23.43
CA GLY A 24 -19.21 -11.57 -23.51
C GLY A 24 -19.62 -12.43 -22.30
N GLY A 25 -18.79 -12.49 -21.26
CA GLY A 25 -18.98 -13.31 -20.07
C GLY A 25 -17.71 -14.02 -19.65
N GLY A 26 -17.84 -15.04 -18.80
CA GLY A 26 -16.71 -15.84 -18.32
C GLY A 26 -16.81 -16.24 -16.86
N ILE A 27 -15.73 -16.79 -16.35
CA ILE A 27 -15.57 -17.15 -14.95
C ILE A 27 -14.30 -16.50 -14.39
N ALA A 28 -14.38 -15.86 -13.23
CA ALA A 28 -13.20 -15.44 -12.48
C ALA A 28 -12.99 -16.37 -11.29
N ALA A 29 -11.77 -16.83 -11.06
CA ALA A 29 -11.37 -17.59 -9.90
C ALA A 29 -10.14 -16.96 -9.27
N ILE A 30 -10.28 -16.42 -8.05
CA ILE A 30 -9.24 -15.62 -7.40
C ILE A 30 -9.00 -16.19 -6.00
N PRO A 31 -7.82 -16.77 -5.75
CA PRO A 31 -7.46 -17.31 -4.44
C PRO A 31 -7.06 -16.22 -3.48
N THR A 32 -7.17 -16.49 -2.19
CA THR A 32 -6.45 -15.72 -1.16
C THR A 32 -5.00 -16.18 -1.06
N ALA A 33 -4.17 -15.43 -0.32
CA ALA A 33 -2.78 -15.79 -0.07
C ALA A 33 -2.68 -17.10 0.74
N PRO A 34 -1.67 -17.95 0.50
CA PRO A 34 -1.36 -19.05 1.41
C PRO A 34 -0.79 -18.52 2.74
N GLU A 35 -0.90 -19.30 3.80
CA GLU A 35 -0.20 -19.00 5.06
C GLU A 35 1.32 -19.07 4.86
N ALA A 36 2.04 -18.09 5.39
CA ALA A 36 3.49 -18.00 5.28
C ALA A 36 4.16 -18.59 6.52
N VAL A 37 5.01 -19.59 6.32
CA VAL A 37 5.80 -20.22 7.40
C VAL A 37 6.89 -19.26 7.85
N ARG A 38 6.97 -18.99 9.17
CA ARG A 38 8.07 -18.25 9.80
C ARG A 38 9.23 -19.15 10.13
N ASN A 39 8.96 -20.25 10.82
CA ASN A 39 9.92 -21.31 11.14
C ASN A 39 9.18 -22.59 11.55
N ALA A 40 9.73 -23.76 11.24
CA ALA A 40 9.18 -25.07 11.58
C ALA A 40 7.65 -25.14 11.36
N ASP A 41 6.87 -25.20 12.42
CA ASP A 41 5.40 -25.25 12.44
C ASP A 41 4.74 -23.92 12.83
N THR A 42 5.51 -22.83 12.93
CA THR A 42 5.02 -21.51 13.30
C THR A 42 4.87 -20.65 12.05
N HIS A 43 3.70 -20.01 11.91
CA HIS A 43 3.39 -19.11 10.79
C HIS A 43 3.51 -17.64 11.18
N TYR A 44 3.72 -16.77 10.20
CA TYR A 44 3.50 -15.35 10.35
C TYR A 44 2.00 -15.08 10.57
N PRO A 45 1.62 -13.94 11.19
CA PRO A 45 0.23 -13.49 11.20
C PRO A 45 -0.34 -13.50 9.78
N TYR A 46 -1.51 -14.13 9.62
CA TYR A 46 -2.11 -14.27 8.30
C TYR A 46 -2.60 -12.92 7.76
N ARG A 47 -2.30 -12.66 6.50
CA ARG A 47 -2.80 -11.52 5.73
C ARG A 47 -3.36 -12.05 4.40
N PRO A 48 -4.65 -11.78 4.09
CA PRO A 48 -5.24 -12.16 2.81
C PRO A 48 -4.53 -11.49 1.63
N ASP A 49 -4.63 -12.10 0.45
CA ASP A 49 -4.27 -11.43 -0.80
C ASP A 49 -5.09 -10.15 -0.98
N SER A 50 -4.45 -9.05 -1.38
CA SER A 50 -5.12 -7.75 -1.46
C SER A 50 -6.21 -7.68 -2.51
N HIS A 51 -6.09 -8.37 -3.66
CA HIS A 51 -7.15 -8.43 -4.66
C HIS A 51 -8.34 -9.25 -4.18
N PHE A 52 -8.06 -10.41 -3.54
CA PHE A 52 -9.07 -11.23 -2.92
C PHE A 52 -9.82 -10.46 -1.83
N TYR A 53 -9.09 -9.83 -0.92
CA TYR A 53 -9.67 -9.06 0.19
C TYR A 53 -10.50 -7.87 -0.30
N TYR A 54 -10.02 -7.14 -1.32
CA TYR A 54 -10.77 -6.05 -1.96
C TYR A 54 -12.15 -6.49 -2.45
N LEU A 55 -12.22 -7.69 -3.01
CA LEU A 55 -13.46 -8.25 -3.56
C LEU A 55 -14.35 -8.90 -2.50
N THR A 56 -13.81 -9.36 -1.38
CA THR A 56 -14.54 -10.24 -0.46
C THR A 56 -14.68 -9.67 0.94
N GLY A 57 -13.68 -8.98 1.46
CA GLY A 57 -13.54 -8.67 2.89
C GLY A 57 -13.35 -9.91 3.76
N PHE A 58 -13.17 -11.10 3.16
CA PHE A 58 -13.05 -12.37 3.89
C PHE A 58 -11.63 -12.55 4.43
N PRO A 59 -11.46 -12.76 5.76
CA PRO A 59 -10.15 -12.68 6.38
C PRO A 59 -9.42 -14.02 6.55
N GLU A 60 -10.08 -15.17 6.24
CA GLU A 60 -9.49 -16.47 6.51
C GLU A 60 -8.65 -17.00 5.35
N PRO A 61 -7.61 -17.81 5.65
CA PRO A 61 -6.84 -18.53 4.63
C PRO A 61 -7.65 -19.64 3.96
N GLU A 62 -7.07 -20.29 2.96
CA GLU A 62 -7.69 -21.41 2.22
C GLU A 62 -9.06 -21.04 1.65
N ALA A 63 -9.15 -19.90 0.96
CA ALA A 63 -10.38 -19.45 0.34
C ALA A 63 -10.16 -19.02 -1.12
N VAL A 64 -11.22 -19.17 -1.92
CA VAL A 64 -11.27 -18.77 -3.32
C VAL A 64 -12.60 -18.11 -3.61
N VAL A 65 -12.59 -16.92 -4.21
CA VAL A 65 -13.80 -16.32 -4.76
C VAL A 65 -13.94 -16.70 -6.22
N VAL A 66 -15.14 -17.18 -6.57
CA VAL A 66 -15.52 -17.52 -7.94
C VAL A 66 -16.67 -16.59 -8.36
N LEU A 67 -16.47 -15.87 -9.47
CA LEU A 67 -17.45 -14.95 -10.03
C LEU A 67 -17.84 -15.44 -11.41
N ILE A 68 -19.12 -15.65 -11.64
CA ILE A 68 -19.66 -16.08 -12.93
C ILE A 68 -20.32 -14.88 -13.59
N ALA A 69 -19.84 -14.51 -14.76
CA ALA A 69 -20.45 -13.52 -15.64
C ALA A 69 -21.19 -14.26 -16.73
N GLY A 70 -22.50 -14.44 -16.58
CA GLY A 70 -23.35 -14.97 -17.65
C GLY A 70 -23.51 -13.96 -18.78
N ALA A 71 -24.09 -14.38 -19.91
CA ALA A 71 -24.38 -13.51 -21.03
C ALA A 71 -25.33 -12.37 -20.64
N GLU A 72 -26.31 -12.67 -19.80
CA GLU A 72 -27.24 -11.69 -19.24
C GLU A 72 -26.92 -11.41 -17.76
N ALA A 73 -27.37 -10.23 -17.27
CA ALA A 73 -27.11 -9.81 -15.90
C ALA A 73 -27.71 -10.78 -14.85
N GLY A 74 -28.86 -11.38 -15.17
CA GLY A 74 -29.55 -12.33 -14.27
C GLY A 74 -28.83 -13.68 -14.11
N ASP A 75 -27.89 -14.01 -14.99
CA ASP A 75 -27.19 -15.29 -14.99
C ASP A 75 -25.85 -15.22 -14.25
N SER A 76 -25.63 -14.14 -13.50
CA SER A 76 -24.38 -13.93 -12.77
C SER A 76 -24.48 -14.49 -11.36
N ARG A 77 -23.39 -15.10 -10.87
CA ARG A 77 -23.29 -15.64 -9.50
C ARG A 77 -21.97 -15.24 -8.85
N GLN A 78 -22.01 -15.08 -7.54
CA GLN A 78 -20.87 -14.78 -6.68
C GLN A 78 -20.74 -15.89 -5.64
N ILE A 79 -19.70 -16.69 -5.75
CA ILE A 79 -19.51 -17.92 -4.98
C ILE A 79 -18.23 -17.78 -4.15
N LEU A 80 -18.28 -18.21 -2.89
CA LEU A 80 -17.09 -18.33 -2.04
C LEU A 80 -16.80 -19.80 -1.74
N PHE A 81 -15.55 -20.22 -1.90
CA PHE A 81 -15.04 -21.46 -1.34
C PHE A 81 -14.20 -21.12 -0.13
N CYS A 82 -14.44 -21.77 1.01
CA CYS A 82 -13.71 -21.51 2.25
C CYS A 82 -13.63 -22.76 3.12
N ARG A 83 -12.89 -22.68 4.21
CA ARG A 83 -12.76 -23.77 5.19
C ARG A 83 -14.11 -24.12 5.81
N ASP A 84 -14.31 -25.41 6.08
CA ASP A 84 -15.46 -25.88 6.83
C ASP A 84 -15.47 -25.37 8.28
N LYS A 85 -16.66 -25.21 8.82
CA LYS A 85 -16.86 -25.12 10.27
C LYS A 85 -16.39 -26.40 10.91
N ASN A 86 -15.37 -26.36 11.77
CA ASN A 86 -14.79 -27.54 12.39
C ASN A 86 -14.50 -27.27 13.88
N PRO A 87 -15.40 -27.67 14.80
CA PRO A 87 -15.24 -27.40 16.23
C PRO A 87 -13.95 -27.98 16.84
N GLU A 88 -13.48 -29.14 16.35
CA GLU A 88 -12.24 -29.74 16.85
C GLU A 88 -11.02 -28.89 16.46
N ARG A 89 -11.00 -28.38 15.22
CA ARG A 89 -9.92 -27.47 14.79
C ARG A 89 -10.01 -26.09 15.44
N GLU A 90 -11.20 -25.59 15.71
CA GLU A 90 -11.39 -24.29 16.38
C GLU A 90 -10.84 -24.28 17.82
N ILE A 91 -10.67 -25.44 18.46
CA ILE A 91 -9.96 -25.53 19.74
C ILE A 91 -8.47 -25.16 19.60
N TRP A 92 -7.88 -25.38 18.40
CA TRP A 92 -6.46 -25.14 18.15
C TRP A 92 -6.20 -23.82 17.43
N ASP A 93 -6.99 -23.54 16.39
CA ASP A 93 -6.71 -22.48 15.41
C ASP A 93 -7.64 -21.26 15.60
N GLY A 94 -8.62 -21.35 16.51
CA GLY A 94 -9.63 -20.31 16.71
C GLY A 94 -10.82 -20.43 15.78
N PHE A 95 -11.68 -19.42 15.80
CA PHE A 95 -12.96 -19.38 15.10
C PHE A 95 -12.80 -19.52 13.59
N ARG A 96 -13.73 -20.26 12.96
CA ARG A 96 -13.92 -20.36 11.51
C ARG A 96 -15.34 -19.99 11.15
N TYR A 97 -15.53 -19.17 10.10
CA TYR A 97 -16.88 -18.85 9.63
C TYR A 97 -17.63 -20.08 9.12
N GLY A 98 -16.97 -20.88 8.28
CA GLY A 98 -17.62 -21.93 7.51
C GLY A 98 -18.51 -21.36 6.40
N PRO A 99 -18.94 -22.19 5.42
CA PRO A 99 -19.67 -21.72 4.24
C PRO A 99 -20.94 -20.93 4.55
N ASP A 100 -21.80 -21.42 5.47
CA ASP A 100 -23.10 -20.80 5.73
C ASP A 100 -22.97 -19.38 6.31
N ALA A 101 -22.17 -19.21 7.36
CA ALA A 101 -21.95 -17.90 7.94
C ALA A 101 -21.18 -16.96 6.99
N ALA A 102 -20.23 -17.50 6.24
CA ALA A 102 -19.49 -16.73 5.24
C ALA A 102 -20.43 -16.18 4.15
N ARG A 103 -21.35 -17.00 3.63
CA ARG A 103 -22.36 -16.58 2.66
C ARG A 103 -23.21 -15.42 3.20
N GLU A 104 -23.73 -15.55 4.41
CA GLU A 104 -24.62 -14.55 5.00
C GLU A 104 -23.93 -13.23 5.34
N ILE A 105 -22.74 -13.30 5.97
CA ILE A 105 -22.01 -12.14 6.47
C ILE A 105 -21.38 -11.36 5.30
N PHE A 106 -20.72 -12.06 4.36
CA PHE A 106 -19.98 -11.42 3.27
C PHE A 106 -20.80 -11.24 1.98
N GLY A 107 -22.08 -11.61 2.01
CA GLY A 107 -23.06 -11.35 0.95
C GLY A 107 -22.77 -12.08 -0.35
N PHE A 108 -22.48 -13.39 -0.28
CA PHE A 108 -22.36 -14.27 -1.43
C PHE A 108 -23.71 -14.90 -1.80
N ASP A 109 -23.88 -15.26 -3.06
CA ASP A 109 -25.06 -15.99 -3.50
C ASP A 109 -24.98 -17.47 -3.04
N GLU A 110 -23.76 -18.03 -3.11
CA GLU A 110 -23.42 -19.38 -2.67
C GLU A 110 -22.11 -19.40 -1.89
N ALA A 111 -21.95 -20.34 -0.98
CA ALA A 111 -20.66 -20.67 -0.39
C ALA A 111 -20.52 -22.18 -0.20
N HIS A 112 -19.32 -22.72 -0.42
CA HIS A 112 -19.03 -24.13 -0.40
C HIS A 112 -17.74 -24.43 0.37
N PRO A 113 -17.59 -25.68 0.87
CA PRO A 113 -16.32 -26.15 1.38
C PRO A 113 -15.19 -26.04 0.34
N ILE A 114 -14.00 -25.65 0.79
CA ILE A 114 -12.82 -25.54 -0.09
C ILE A 114 -12.46 -26.90 -0.74
N SER A 115 -12.79 -28.01 -0.06
CA SER A 115 -12.60 -29.37 -0.59
C SER A 115 -13.41 -29.67 -1.86
N GLU A 116 -14.50 -28.93 -2.10
CA GLU A 116 -15.33 -29.07 -3.30
C GLU A 116 -14.83 -28.22 -4.48
N LEU A 117 -13.83 -27.35 -4.26
CA LEU A 117 -13.36 -26.37 -5.26
C LEU A 117 -13.00 -27.04 -6.59
N ALA A 118 -12.17 -28.08 -6.58
CA ALA A 118 -11.64 -28.69 -7.81
C ALA A 118 -12.75 -29.20 -8.73
N ALA A 119 -13.77 -29.90 -8.17
CA ALA A 119 -14.88 -30.42 -8.94
C ALA A 119 -15.80 -29.31 -9.45
N LYS A 120 -16.23 -28.41 -8.54
CA LYS A 120 -17.16 -27.34 -8.90
C LYS A 120 -16.53 -26.33 -9.85
N LEU A 121 -15.24 -25.99 -9.68
CA LEU A 121 -14.57 -25.06 -10.57
C LEU A 121 -14.47 -25.62 -12.00
N ALA A 122 -14.21 -26.90 -12.17
CA ALA A 122 -14.22 -27.53 -13.48
C ALA A 122 -15.63 -27.49 -14.13
N ASP A 123 -16.68 -27.80 -13.35
CA ASP A 123 -18.07 -27.77 -13.82
C ASP A 123 -18.48 -26.35 -14.25
N GLU A 124 -18.19 -25.34 -13.43
CA GLU A 124 -18.53 -23.95 -13.70
C GLU A 124 -17.68 -23.31 -14.83
N THR A 125 -16.51 -23.90 -15.15
CA THR A 125 -15.63 -23.44 -16.23
C THR A 125 -16.08 -23.98 -17.62
N CYS A 126 -16.89 -25.03 -17.66
CA CYS A 126 -17.42 -25.56 -18.90
C CYS A 126 -18.18 -24.50 -19.71
N ASP A 127 -17.92 -24.44 -21.02
CA ASP A 127 -18.59 -23.57 -21.97
C ASP A 127 -18.48 -22.06 -21.67
N ARG A 128 -17.51 -21.67 -20.86
CA ARG A 128 -17.21 -20.26 -20.60
C ARG A 128 -16.24 -19.70 -21.66
N PRO A 129 -16.45 -18.47 -22.15
CA PRO A 129 -15.57 -17.87 -23.16
C PRO A 129 -14.17 -17.59 -22.62
N ALA A 130 -14.04 -17.23 -21.33
CA ALA A 130 -12.77 -16.91 -20.70
C ALA A 130 -12.70 -17.30 -19.23
N LEU A 131 -11.51 -17.67 -18.77
CA LEU A 131 -11.15 -17.82 -17.35
C LEU A 131 -10.28 -16.65 -16.91
N TYR A 132 -10.77 -15.86 -15.96
CA TYR A 132 -10.06 -14.75 -15.35
C TYR A 132 -9.43 -15.19 -14.03
N THR A 133 -8.10 -15.11 -13.92
CA THR A 133 -7.41 -15.62 -12.73
C THR A 133 -6.02 -14.99 -12.62
N PRO A 134 -5.45 -14.82 -11.42
CA PRO A 134 -4.04 -14.44 -11.32
C PRO A 134 -3.17 -15.66 -11.68
N LEU A 135 -2.21 -15.47 -12.58
CA LEU A 135 -1.20 -16.48 -12.93
C LEU A 135 0.20 -16.04 -12.51
N GLY A 136 1.02 -17.00 -12.10
CA GLY A 136 2.40 -16.77 -11.70
C GLY A 136 2.56 -16.14 -10.32
N LEU A 137 1.49 -16.01 -9.54
CA LEU A 137 1.53 -15.45 -8.19
C LEU A 137 1.75 -16.53 -7.13
N TYR A 138 0.99 -17.61 -7.22
CA TYR A 138 1.06 -18.75 -6.29
C TYR A 138 1.20 -20.05 -7.08
N PRO A 139 2.35 -20.76 -7.02
CA PRO A 139 2.58 -21.97 -7.83
C PRO A 139 1.54 -23.07 -7.64
N GLY A 140 1.01 -23.25 -6.42
CA GLY A 140 -0.07 -24.22 -6.15
C GLY A 140 -1.39 -23.84 -6.83
N TRP A 141 -1.67 -22.54 -6.97
CA TRP A 141 -2.80 -22.03 -7.69
C TRP A 141 -2.67 -22.25 -9.20
N ASP A 142 -1.51 -22.00 -9.78
CA ASP A 142 -1.24 -22.26 -11.20
C ASP A 142 -1.47 -23.72 -11.57
N GLN A 143 -1.10 -24.65 -10.67
CA GLN A 143 -1.39 -26.07 -10.81
C GLN A 143 -2.90 -26.36 -10.78
N THR A 144 -3.64 -25.73 -9.87
CA THR A 144 -5.11 -25.85 -9.79
C THR A 144 -5.77 -25.37 -11.06
N VAL A 145 -5.39 -24.21 -11.59
CA VAL A 145 -5.89 -23.67 -12.86
C VAL A 145 -5.61 -24.61 -14.02
N THR A 146 -4.38 -25.12 -14.12
CA THR A 146 -3.99 -26.06 -15.17
C THR A 146 -4.79 -27.37 -15.08
N ALA A 147 -4.96 -27.91 -13.88
CA ALA A 147 -5.76 -29.12 -13.65
C ALA A 147 -7.24 -28.92 -14.03
N THR A 148 -7.83 -27.79 -13.66
CA THR A 148 -9.20 -27.40 -14.02
C THR A 148 -9.39 -27.38 -15.55
N LEU A 149 -8.50 -26.69 -16.26
CA LEU A 149 -8.58 -26.61 -17.73
C LEU A 149 -8.42 -28.00 -18.40
N ASN A 150 -7.54 -28.85 -17.87
CA ASN A 150 -7.36 -30.21 -18.40
C ASN A 150 -8.56 -31.08 -18.12
N GLU A 151 -9.18 -30.96 -16.95
CA GLU A 151 -10.43 -31.67 -16.61
C GLU A 151 -11.55 -31.27 -17.57
N VAL A 152 -11.75 -29.97 -17.85
CA VAL A 152 -12.75 -29.50 -18.81
C VAL A 152 -12.44 -30.04 -20.22
N ARG A 153 -11.18 -29.99 -20.68
CA ARG A 153 -10.74 -30.53 -21.98
C ARG A 153 -10.98 -32.03 -22.10
N SER A 154 -10.87 -32.78 -21.00
CA SER A 154 -11.14 -34.23 -21.01
C SER A 154 -12.59 -34.56 -21.35
N ARG A 155 -13.51 -33.60 -21.13
CA ARG A 155 -14.97 -33.73 -21.37
C ARG A 155 -15.40 -33.36 -22.79
N VAL A 156 -14.47 -33.08 -23.71
CA VAL A 156 -14.80 -32.65 -25.11
C VAL A 156 -15.74 -33.61 -25.86
N ARG A 157 -15.68 -34.90 -25.56
CA ARG A 157 -16.57 -35.90 -26.16
C ARG A 157 -18.01 -35.79 -25.73
N THR A 158 -18.31 -35.07 -24.64
CA THR A 158 -19.66 -34.78 -24.17
C THR A 158 -20.24 -33.50 -24.78
N GLY A 159 -19.46 -32.81 -25.66
CA GLY A 159 -19.87 -31.57 -26.29
C GLY A 159 -19.46 -30.31 -25.51
N VAL A 160 -18.71 -30.46 -24.39
CA VAL A 160 -18.23 -29.35 -23.54
C VAL A 160 -17.01 -28.71 -24.19
N ALA A 161 -16.97 -27.38 -24.19
CA ALA A 161 -15.81 -26.57 -24.59
C ALA A 161 -15.05 -26.00 -23.39
N ALA A 162 -13.72 -25.98 -23.46
CA ALA A 162 -12.89 -25.25 -22.52
C ALA A 162 -12.80 -23.76 -22.92
N PRO A 163 -12.54 -22.84 -21.98
CA PRO A 163 -12.31 -21.44 -22.27
C PRO A 163 -11.24 -21.22 -23.36
N GLU A 164 -11.52 -20.33 -24.30
CA GLU A 164 -10.57 -19.97 -25.35
C GLU A 164 -9.43 -19.09 -24.82
N ALA A 165 -9.68 -18.32 -23.76
CA ALA A 165 -8.72 -17.41 -23.16
C ALA A 165 -8.57 -17.62 -21.66
N VAL A 166 -7.32 -17.48 -21.19
CA VAL A 166 -7.02 -17.25 -19.78
C VAL A 166 -6.52 -15.82 -19.64
N VAL A 167 -7.19 -15.03 -18.82
CA VAL A 167 -6.96 -13.59 -18.67
C VAL A 167 -6.46 -13.29 -17.26
N ASP A 168 -5.38 -12.53 -17.17
CA ASP A 168 -4.91 -12.06 -15.85
C ASP A 168 -5.90 -11.03 -15.28
N VAL A 169 -6.62 -11.44 -14.24
CA VAL A 169 -7.63 -10.62 -13.58
C VAL A 169 -7.04 -9.43 -12.83
N ARG A 170 -5.73 -9.48 -12.49
CA ARG A 170 -5.06 -8.45 -11.69
C ARG A 170 -5.14 -7.06 -12.34
N ALA A 171 -5.06 -6.97 -13.66
CA ALA A 171 -5.16 -5.69 -14.35
C ALA A 171 -6.51 -5.00 -14.15
N ALA A 172 -7.62 -5.76 -14.23
CA ALA A 172 -8.96 -5.24 -14.01
C ALA A 172 -9.17 -4.82 -12.55
N VAL A 173 -8.77 -5.67 -11.59
CA VAL A 173 -8.92 -5.36 -10.16
C VAL A 173 -8.00 -4.20 -9.76
N ALA A 174 -6.78 -4.09 -10.29
CA ALA A 174 -5.88 -2.97 -10.06
C ALA A 174 -6.48 -1.63 -10.53
N ALA A 175 -7.11 -1.61 -11.70
CA ALA A 175 -7.81 -0.41 -12.18
C ALA A 175 -8.98 0.00 -11.27
N MET A 176 -9.68 -0.99 -10.68
CA MET A 176 -10.76 -0.72 -9.71
C MET A 176 -10.23 -0.20 -8.38
N ARG A 177 -9.09 -0.72 -7.89
CA ARG A 177 -8.45 -0.33 -6.62
C ARG A 177 -7.81 1.05 -6.68
N LEU A 178 -7.41 1.51 -7.86
CA LEU A 178 -6.72 2.78 -8.03
C LEU A 178 -7.59 3.98 -7.57
N VAL A 179 -8.88 3.96 -7.89
CA VAL A 179 -9.84 4.99 -7.47
C VAL A 179 -10.64 4.47 -6.28
N LYS A 180 -10.34 5.00 -5.11
CA LYS A 180 -10.89 4.59 -3.83
C LYS A 180 -12.35 5.04 -3.70
N ASP A 181 -13.20 4.15 -3.23
CA ASP A 181 -14.56 4.49 -2.82
C ASP A 181 -14.58 5.17 -1.42
N ALA A 182 -15.75 5.63 -1.00
CA ALA A 182 -15.91 6.35 0.26
C ALA A 182 -15.52 5.54 1.50
N GLU A 183 -15.75 4.20 1.47
CA GLU A 183 -15.37 3.31 2.58
C GLU A 183 -13.85 3.15 2.65
N GLU A 184 -13.19 2.94 1.50
CA GLU A 184 -11.72 2.88 1.42
C GLU A 184 -11.08 4.16 1.95
N VAL A 185 -11.59 5.32 1.55
CA VAL A 185 -11.09 6.62 2.03
C VAL A 185 -11.26 6.75 3.55
N ASN A 186 -12.38 6.27 4.13
CA ASN A 186 -12.58 6.29 5.59
C ASN A 186 -11.57 5.39 6.32
N LEU A 187 -11.24 4.22 5.76
CA LEU A 187 -10.25 3.31 6.32
C LEU A 187 -8.84 3.90 6.25
N LEU A 188 -8.48 4.53 5.11
CA LEU A 188 -7.22 5.25 4.95
C LEU A 188 -7.09 6.42 5.93
N ARG A 189 -8.16 7.23 6.11
CA ARG A 189 -8.17 8.29 7.15
C ARG A 189 -7.94 7.72 8.55
N ARG A 190 -8.55 6.58 8.86
CA ARG A 190 -8.35 5.96 10.17
C ARG A 190 -6.93 5.44 10.35
N ALA A 191 -6.32 4.81 9.34
CA ALA A 191 -4.92 4.40 9.36
C ALA A 191 -3.99 5.62 9.52
N ALA A 192 -4.23 6.69 8.78
CA ALA A 192 -3.50 7.96 8.88
C ALA A 192 -3.61 8.60 10.27
N GLU A 193 -4.78 8.59 10.89
CA GLU A 193 -4.98 9.09 12.26
C GLU A 193 -4.17 8.30 13.30
N ILE A 194 -4.20 6.97 13.22
CA ILE A 194 -3.44 6.07 14.09
C ILE A 194 -1.94 6.34 13.94
N SER A 195 -1.45 6.40 12.70
CA SER A 195 -0.04 6.62 12.41
C SER A 195 0.44 8.02 12.81
N SER A 196 -0.39 9.05 12.61
CA SER A 196 -0.12 10.41 13.10
C SER A 196 0.03 10.45 14.62
N GLY A 197 -0.80 9.68 15.35
CA GLY A 197 -0.69 9.51 16.81
C GLY A 197 0.64 8.88 17.21
N ALA A 198 1.05 7.83 16.50
CA ALA A 198 2.30 7.12 16.75
C ALA A 198 3.54 8.00 16.51
N HIS A 199 3.57 8.77 15.41
CA HIS A 199 4.66 9.72 15.14
C HIS A 199 4.76 10.79 16.22
N ARG A 200 3.64 11.39 16.65
CA ARG A 200 3.64 12.35 17.78
C ARG A 200 4.16 11.72 19.08
N ARG A 201 3.78 10.47 19.36
CA ARG A 201 4.29 9.72 20.52
C ARG A 201 5.81 9.50 20.39
N ALA A 202 6.30 9.07 19.24
CA ALA A 202 7.73 8.88 19.00
C ALA A 202 8.52 10.17 19.21
N MET A 203 8.07 11.32 18.66
CA MET A 203 8.70 12.64 18.90
C MET A 203 8.76 12.99 20.38
N ALA A 204 7.66 12.82 21.12
CA ALA A 204 7.57 13.15 22.53
C ALA A 204 8.41 12.24 23.42
N ARG A 205 8.60 10.97 23.04
CA ARG A 205 9.26 9.95 23.86
C ARG A 205 10.75 9.82 23.58
N THR A 206 11.21 10.05 22.35
CA THR A 206 12.62 9.88 21.96
C THR A 206 13.55 10.69 22.86
N ARG A 207 14.66 10.10 23.27
CA ARG A 207 15.70 10.72 24.10
C ARG A 207 17.09 10.34 23.59
N PRO A 208 18.10 11.21 23.73
CA PRO A 208 19.50 10.83 23.50
C PRO A 208 19.87 9.58 24.31
N GLY A 209 20.60 8.66 23.68
CA GLY A 209 21.00 7.41 24.30
C GLY A 209 20.00 6.26 24.13
N TRP A 210 18.83 6.51 23.57
CA TRP A 210 17.93 5.43 23.16
C TRP A 210 18.45 4.73 21.91
N PHE A 211 18.17 3.45 21.80
CA PHE A 211 18.37 2.74 20.53
C PHE A 211 17.17 2.97 19.59
N GLU A 212 17.42 2.93 18.30
CA GLU A 212 16.40 3.09 17.26
C GLU A 212 15.23 2.10 17.43
N TYR A 213 15.50 0.83 17.79
CA TYR A 213 14.45 -0.16 18.07
C TYR A 213 13.57 0.19 19.28
N GLN A 214 14.04 1.01 20.23
CA GLN A 214 13.19 1.45 21.33
C GLN A 214 12.16 2.49 20.87
N VAL A 215 12.53 3.30 19.88
CA VAL A 215 11.58 4.22 19.24
C VAL A 215 10.60 3.45 18.34
N GLU A 216 11.07 2.45 17.61
CA GLU A 216 10.22 1.53 16.86
C GLU A 216 9.17 0.85 17.75
N ALA A 217 9.55 0.43 18.96
CA ALA A 217 8.62 -0.14 19.94
C ALA A 217 7.51 0.84 20.37
N GLU A 218 7.81 2.15 20.47
CA GLU A 218 6.78 3.17 20.77
C GLU A 218 5.78 3.34 19.62
N LEU A 219 6.24 3.23 18.37
CA LEU A 219 5.38 3.25 17.18
C LEU A 219 4.47 2.01 17.16
N ALA A 220 5.05 0.82 17.26
CA ALA A 220 4.33 -0.44 17.25
C ALA A 220 3.29 -0.52 18.40
N HIS A 221 3.66 -0.06 19.61
CA HIS A 221 2.74 0.04 20.74
C HIS A 221 1.51 0.90 20.39
N GLU A 222 1.71 2.07 19.78
CA GLU A 222 0.61 2.98 19.48
C GLU A 222 -0.29 2.43 18.36
N PHE A 223 0.28 1.82 17.32
CA PHE A 223 -0.47 1.15 16.27
C PHE A 223 -1.42 0.09 16.83
N LEU A 224 -0.88 -0.86 17.59
CA LEU A 224 -1.65 -1.96 18.18
C LEU A 224 -2.68 -1.48 19.21
N ARG A 225 -2.31 -0.50 20.04
CA ARG A 225 -3.21 0.07 21.06
C ARG A 225 -4.45 0.72 20.45
N LEU A 226 -4.33 1.27 19.25
CA LEU A 226 -5.42 1.95 18.54
C LEU A 226 -6.17 1.05 17.54
N GLY A 227 -5.82 -0.26 17.51
CA GLY A 227 -6.56 -1.29 16.78
C GLY A 227 -6.08 -1.56 15.36
N ALA A 228 -4.87 -1.09 14.97
CA ALA A 228 -4.24 -1.56 13.76
C ALA A 228 -3.84 -3.04 13.89
N GLN A 229 -3.93 -3.80 12.82
CA GLN A 229 -3.59 -5.22 12.82
C GLN A 229 -2.07 -5.45 12.77
N ALA A 230 -1.36 -4.59 12.04
CA ALA A 230 0.08 -4.71 11.82
C ALA A 230 0.69 -3.35 11.45
N VAL A 231 2.01 -3.35 11.29
CA VAL A 231 2.71 -2.33 10.50
C VAL A 231 2.40 -2.55 9.02
N ALA A 232 2.24 -1.49 8.24
CA ALA A 232 2.02 -1.61 6.79
C ALA A 232 3.29 -2.09 6.06
N TYR A 233 4.44 -1.76 6.61
CA TYR A 233 5.79 -2.14 6.15
C TYR A 233 6.77 -2.11 7.33
N PRO A 234 7.95 -2.76 7.21
CA PRO A 234 8.98 -2.68 8.25
C PRO A 234 9.39 -1.24 8.50
N SER A 235 9.17 -0.74 9.72
CA SER A 235 9.45 0.65 10.09
C SER A 235 10.92 1.00 9.91
N ILE A 236 11.19 2.16 9.35
CA ILE A 236 12.51 2.77 9.25
C ILE A 236 12.65 3.74 10.42
N VAL A 237 13.64 3.52 11.28
CA VAL A 237 13.98 4.42 12.39
C VAL A 237 15.47 4.69 12.33
N ALA A 238 15.84 5.77 11.65
CA ALA A 238 17.20 6.03 11.19
C ALA A 238 17.78 7.29 11.82
N SER A 239 18.79 7.16 12.68
CA SER A 239 19.45 8.28 13.36
C SER A 239 20.79 8.65 12.74
N GLY A 240 21.09 9.96 12.65
CA GLY A 240 22.35 10.49 12.12
C GLY A 240 22.64 9.97 10.72
N PRO A 241 23.82 9.33 10.47
CA PRO A 241 24.19 8.84 9.13
C PRO A 241 23.22 7.80 8.56
N ASN A 242 22.51 7.05 9.40
CA ASN A 242 21.53 6.06 8.95
C ASN A 242 20.34 6.72 8.22
N ALA A 243 20.02 7.98 8.52
CA ALA A 243 18.98 8.75 7.84
C ALA A 243 19.29 8.97 6.34
N CYS A 244 20.55 8.78 5.91
CA CYS A 244 20.95 8.81 4.51
C CYS A 244 20.84 7.44 3.81
N VAL A 245 20.29 6.41 4.46
CA VAL A 245 20.00 5.09 3.89
C VAL A 245 18.49 4.97 3.69
N LEU A 246 18.04 4.96 2.43
CA LEU A 246 16.62 5.12 2.09
C LEU A 246 15.70 4.07 2.73
N HIS A 247 16.11 2.81 2.74
CA HIS A 247 15.36 1.67 3.32
C HIS A 247 16.15 1.02 4.46
N TYR A 248 16.58 1.84 5.43
CA TYR A 248 17.28 1.36 6.63
C TYR A 248 16.32 0.55 7.51
N ARG A 249 16.71 -0.65 7.92
CA ARG A 249 15.82 -1.58 8.65
C ARG A 249 16.44 -2.20 9.91
N GLU A 250 17.74 -1.99 10.14
CA GLU A 250 18.44 -2.57 11.29
C GLU A 250 17.97 -1.99 12.60
N ASN A 251 17.59 -0.72 12.63
CA ASN A 251 17.07 0.02 13.77
C ASN A 251 17.86 -0.24 15.06
N ASN A 252 19.21 -0.32 14.98
CA ASN A 252 20.05 -0.81 16.06
C ASN A 252 21.10 0.21 16.55
N ARG A 253 21.17 1.42 15.96
CA ARG A 253 22.09 2.46 16.41
C ARG A 253 21.55 3.18 17.65
N GLN A 254 22.47 3.58 18.54
CA GLN A 254 22.14 4.42 19.69
C GLN A 254 22.13 5.89 19.28
N THR A 255 21.02 6.60 19.52
CA THR A 255 20.80 7.99 19.16
C THR A 255 21.68 8.92 20.00
N GLN A 256 22.15 10.01 19.37
CA GLN A 256 22.92 11.08 20.01
C GLN A 256 22.11 12.38 20.05
N ALA A 257 22.44 13.29 20.95
CA ALA A 257 21.74 14.57 21.09
C ALA A 257 21.83 15.45 19.84
N THR A 258 22.87 15.28 19.05
CA THR A 258 23.13 16.04 17.82
C THR A 258 22.47 15.43 16.58
N ASP A 259 21.94 14.20 16.67
CA ASP A 259 21.34 13.51 15.52
C ASP A 259 19.99 14.11 15.11
N LEU A 260 19.72 14.05 13.81
CA LEU A 260 18.35 13.92 13.31
C LEU A 260 17.92 12.47 13.40
N LEU A 261 16.66 12.24 13.69
CA LEU A 261 16.00 10.95 13.61
C LEU A 261 14.93 11.02 12.52
N LEU A 262 15.14 10.27 11.46
CA LEU A 262 14.17 10.04 10.40
C LEU A 262 13.37 8.78 10.74
N ILE A 263 12.06 8.91 10.85
CA ILE A 263 11.12 7.81 11.02
C ILE A 263 10.23 7.76 9.79
N ASP A 264 10.19 6.60 9.15
CA ASP A 264 9.28 6.25 8.08
C ASP A 264 8.52 5.01 8.51
N ALA A 265 7.24 5.22 8.89
CA ALA A 265 6.43 4.21 9.52
C ALA A 265 4.94 4.48 9.36
N GLY A 266 4.20 3.44 9.04
CA GLY A 266 2.76 3.46 8.96
C GLY A 266 2.13 2.16 9.43
N CYS A 267 0.86 2.21 9.83
CA CYS A 267 0.11 1.03 10.24
C CYS A 267 -0.78 0.52 9.12
N GLU A 268 -1.19 -0.74 9.24
CA GLU A 268 -2.27 -1.35 8.47
C GLU A 268 -3.53 -1.44 9.33
N TYR A 269 -4.60 -0.78 8.90
CA TYR A 269 -5.91 -0.82 9.56
C TYR A 269 -6.97 -1.39 8.63
N GLN A 270 -7.53 -2.53 8.99
CA GLN A 270 -8.46 -3.31 8.16
C GLN A 270 -7.94 -3.54 6.72
N GLY A 271 -6.64 -3.85 6.61
CA GLY A 271 -5.96 -4.09 5.36
C GLY A 271 -5.45 -2.84 4.64
N TYR A 272 -5.85 -1.63 5.03
CA TYR A 272 -5.43 -0.38 4.40
C TYR A 272 -4.21 0.22 5.09
N ALA A 273 -3.20 0.58 4.30
CA ALA A 273 -1.95 1.15 4.75
C ALA A 273 -2.07 2.66 4.98
N SER A 274 -1.23 3.19 5.86
CA SER A 274 -0.80 4.59 5.86
C SER A 274 0.70 4.65 5.73
N ASP A 275 1.21 5.77 5.23
CA ASP A 275 2.63 6.00 4.99
C ASP A 275 3.02 7.41 5.44
N ILE A 276 3.88 7.50 6.44
CA ILE A 276 4.30 8.78 7.02
C ILE A 276 5.80 8.77 7.28
N THR A 277 6.50 9.71 6.68
CA THR A 277 7.87 10.03 7.12
C THR A 277 7.92 11.36 7.85
N ARG A 278 8.61 11.38 8.98
CA ARG A 278 8.99 12.59 9.71
C ARG A 278 10.44 12.53 10.14
N THR A 279 11.11 13.66 10.04
CA THR A 279 12.48 13.85 10.53
C THR A 279 12.48 14.89 11.64
N PHE A 280 13.11 14.61 12.77
CA PHE A 280 13.13 15.51 13.91
C PHE A 280 14.46 15.44 14.70
N PRO A 281 14.87 16.51 15.41
CA PRO A 281 16.11 16.54 16.17
C PRO A 281 15.98 15.76 17.47
N VAL A 282 16.85 14.76 17.71
CA VAL A 282 16.89 13.97 18.93
C VAL A 282 17.12 14.87 20.17
N GLY A 283 17.89 15.93 20.04
CA GLY A 283 18.13 16.95 21.07
C GLY A 283 16.98 17.94 21.27
N GLY A 284 15.90 17.88 20.48
CA GLY A 284 14.72 18.73 20.56
C GLY A 284 14.82 20.06 19.80
N LYS A 285 15.98 20.40 19.25
CA LYS A 285 16.22 21.61 18.45
C LYS A 285 17.09 21.31 17.24
N PHE A 286 16.69 21.83 16.09
CA PHE A 286 17.50 21.75 14.87
C PHE A 286 18.76 22.64 14.98
N SER A 287 19.91 22.17 14.47
CA SER A 287 21.05 23.04 14.18
C SER A 287 20.76 23.93 12.98
N GLY A 288 21.63 24.93 12.71
CA GLY A 288 21.46 25.81 11.55
C GLY A 288 21.43 25.05 10.22
N ALA A 289 22.39 24.14 10.00
CA ALA A 289 22.47 23.33 8.80
C ALA A 289 21.28 22.33 8.69
N GLN A 290 20.94 21.64 9.78
CA GLN A 290 19.79 20.73 9.83
C GLN A 290 18.48 21.45 9.49
N LYS A 291 18.28 22.66 10.06
CA LYS A 291 17.09 23.49 9.82
C LYS A 291 17.00 23.90 8.34
N ALA A 292 18.12 24.34 7.76
CA ALA A 292 18.15 24.77 6.36
C ALA A 292 17.76 23.64 5.39
N VAL A 293 18.29 22.43 5.58
CA VAL A 293 17.92 21.24 4.80
C VAL A 293 16.48 20.83 5.06
N TYR A 294 16.04 20.86 6.30
CA TYR A 294 14.67 20.52 6.67
C TYR A 294 13.63 21.45 6.02
N GLU A 295 13.85 22.76 6.10
CA GLU A 295 12.98 23.77 5.50
C GLU A 295 12.95 23.66 3.96
N LEU A 296 14.08 23.31 3.33
CA LEU A 296 14.12 23.02 1.90
C LEU A 296 13.21 21.83 1.53
N VAL A 297 13.34 20.70 2.25
CA VAL A 297 12.51 19.53 1.99
C VAL A 297 11.03 19.80 2.28
N LEU A 298 10.73 20.55 3.34
CA LEU A 298 9.35 20.97 3.65
C LEU A 298 8.77 21.85 2.55
N ALA A 299 9.54 22.81 2.03
CA ALA A 299 9.10 23.65 0.91
C ALA A 299 8.81 22.82 -0.34
N ALA A 300 9.64 21.84 -0.66
CA ALA A 300 9.42 20.92 -1.76
C ALA A 300 8.13 20.08 -1.54
N GLN A 301 7.93 19.54 -0.34
CA GLN A 301 6.77 18.72 0.00
C GLN A 301 5.45 19.52 -0.08
N LEU A 302 5.42 20.73 0.41
CA LEU A 302 4.24 21.59 0.32
C LEU A 302 3.93 21.99 -1.13
N ALA A 303 4.94 22.30 -1.93
CA ALA A 303 4.76 22.60 -3.35
C ALA A 303 4.25 21.39 -4.15
N CYS A 304 4.71 20.18 -3.79
CA CYS A 304 4.20 18.93 -4.38
C CYS A 304 2.72 18.71 -4.06
N ILE A 305 2.30 18.88 -2.80
CA ILE A 305 0.89 18.74 -2.41
C ILE A 305 0.01 19.75 -3.18
N GLU A 306 0.47 20.98 -3.34
CA GLU A 306 -0.28 21.99 -4.09
C GLU A 306 -0.44 21.63 -5.57
N ALA A 307 0.52 20.91 -6.15
CA ALA A 307 0.47 20.43 -7.54
C ALA A 307 -0.47 19.24 -7.74
N ILE A 308 -0.91 18.55 -6.68
CA ILE A 308 -1.83 17.42 -6.76
C ILE A 308 -3.26 17.94 -6.93
N ARG A 309 -3.76 17.87 -8.17
CA ARG A 309 -5.11 18.31 -8.55
C ARG A 309 -5.68 17.37 -9.62
N PRO A 310 -6.99 17.17 -9.69
CA PRO A 310 -7.59 16.43 -10.80
C PRO A 310 -7.23 17.09 -12.13
N GLY A 311 -6.87 16.25 -13.11
CA GLY A 311 -6.44 16.70 -14.44
C GLY A 311 -4.94 16.89 -14.61
N ASN A 312 -4.16 17.08 -13.54
CA ASN A 312 -2.69 17.09 -13.61
C ASN A 312 -2.16 15.66 -13.79
N ALA A 313 -0.95 15.54 -14.35
CA ALA A 313 -0.31 14.25 -14.51
C ALA A 313 0.38 13.79 -13.21
N PHE A 314 0.40 12.48 -12.94
CA PHE A 314 1.10 11.92 -11.78
C PHE A 314 2.56 12.37 -11.69
N HIS A 315 3.24 12.54 -12.82
CA HIS A 315 4.66 12.94 -12.82
C HIS A 315 4.89 14.43 -12.47
N ASP A 316 3.87 15.28 -12.59
CA ASP A 316 4.03 16.74 -12.44
C ASP A 316 4.55 17.13 -11.06
N TYR A 317 4.00 16.55 -9.97
CA TYR A 317 4.45 16.89 -8.62
C TYR A 317 5.89 16.41 -8.34
N HIS A 318 6.36 15.35 -9.00
CA HIS A 318 7.76 14.96 -8.93
C HIS A 318 8.69 16.00 -9.58
N GLN A 319 8.31 16.54 -10.74
CA GLN A 319 9.08 17.62 -11.37
C GLN A 319 9.11 18.89 -10.51
N VAL A 320 8.04 19.17 -9.77
CA VAL A 320 8.02 20.26 -8.79
C VAL A 320 9.03 19.99 -7.67
N ALA A 321 9.08 18.76 -7.12
CA ALA A 321 10.09 18.39 -6.13
C ALA A 321 11.53 18.59 -6.64
N GLU A 322 11.82 18.09 -7.86
CA GLU A 322 13.14 18.21 -8.48
C GLU A 322 13.56 19.67 -8.61
N ARG A 323 12.67 20.56 -9.08
CA ARG A 323 12.99 21.99 -9.25
C ARG A 323 13.22 22.70 -7.92
N VAL A 324 12.36 22.48 -6.92
CA VAL A 324 12.50 23.12 -5.61
C VAL A 324 13.77 22.65 -4.91
N LEU A 325 14.01 21.34 -4.89
CA LEU A 325 15.20 20.77 -4.26
C LEU A 325 16.48 21.20 -4.99
N ALA A 326 16.52 21.16 -6.33
CA ALA A 326 17.70 21.60 -7.09
C ALA A 326 18.02 23.07 -6.85
N GLN A 327 17.02 23.96 -6.82
CA GLN A 327 17.24 25.38 -6.51
C GLN A 327 17.79 25.56 -5.10
N GLY A 328 17.18 24.91 -4.09
CA GLY A 328 17.65 25.00 -2.71
C GLY A 328 19.06 24.42 -2.51
N LEU A 329 19.43 23.36 -3.22
CA LEU A 329 20.80 22.82 -3.20
C LEU A 329 21.82 23.80 -3.81
N ILE A 330 21.42 24.59 -4.81
CA ILE A 330 22.25 25.70 -5.34
C ILE A 330 22.40 26.81 -4.28
N ASP A 331 21.30 27.21 -3.63
CA ASP A 331 21.28 28.25 -2.61
C ASP A 331 22.13 27.86 -1.38
N LEU A 332 22.12 26.55 -1.01
CA LEU A 332 22.98 25.98 0.04
C LEU A 332 24.44 25.73 -0.42
N LYS A 333 24.77 26.01 -1.69
CA LYS A 333 26.08 25.76 -2.30
C LYS A 333 26.50 24.28 -2.33
N LEU A 334 25.52 23.40 -2.35
CA LEU A 334 25.70 21.93 -2.51
C LEU A 334 25.71 21.55 -4.00
N CYS A 335 25.11 22.35 -4.87
CA CYS A 335 25.21 22.26 -6.32
C CYS A 335 25.68 23.57 -6.91
N GLU A 336 26.39 23.50 -8.04
CA GLU A 336 26.94 24.67 -8.73
C GLU A 336 26.30 24.85 -10.11
N GLY A 337 26.04 26.09 -10.50
CA GLY A 337 25.52 26.46 -11.82
C GLY A 337 24.05 26.92 -11.80
N PRO A 338 23.51 27.30 -12.97
CA PRO A 338 22.13 27.70 -13.10
C PRO A 338 21.20 26.49 -12.98
N LEU A 339 19.97 26.71 -12.50
CA LEU A 339 18.99 25.65 -12.20
C LEU A 339 18.79 24.65 -13.35
N ASP A 340 18.61 25.15 -14.58
CA ASP A 340 18.36 24.27 -15.72
C ASP A 340 19.55 23.36 -16.02
N ALA A 341 20.81 23.84 -15.87
CA ALA A 341 22.00 23.02 -16.02
C ALA A 341 22.11 21.94 -14.90
N VAL A 342 21.72 22.25 -13.66
CA VAL A 342 21.69 21.29 -12.55
C VAL A 342 20.64 20.22 -12.79
N LEU A 343 19.48 20.59 -13.33
CA LEU A 343 18.42 19.65 -13.70
C LEU A 343 18.82 18.74 -14.88
N GLU A 344 19.37 19.32 -15.95
CA GLU A 344 19.80 18.58 -17.14
C GLU A 344 20.95 17.60 -16.84
N SER A 345 21.94 18.05 -16.06
CA SER A 345 23.06 17.19 -15.67
C SER A 345 22.69 16.14 -14.64
N GLY A 346 21.59 16.34 -13.91
CA GLY A 346 21.19 15.51 -12.80
C GLY A 346 22.09 15.63 -11.55
N ALA A 347 22.85 16.72 -11.41
CA ALA A 347 23.77 16.93 -10.26
C ALA A 347 23.03 16.85 -8.91
N TYR A 348 21.80 17.33 -8.84
CA TYR A 348 20.96 17.23 -7.63
C TYR A 348 20.70 15.77 -7.18
N LYS A 349 20.82 14.78 -8.07
CA LYS A 349 20.57 13.35 -7.76
C LYS A 349 21.60 12.77 -6.78
N GLN A 350 22.73 13.45 -6.56
CA GLN A 350 23.63 13.09 -5.45
C GLN A 350 22.93 13.21 -4.10
N PHE A 351 21.94 14.09 -3.96
CA PHE A 351 21.26 14.42 -2.71
C PHE A 351 19.78 14.00 -2.71
N TYR A 352 19.16 13.87 -3.88
CA TYR A 352 17.78 13.43 -4.07
C TYR A 352 17.68 12.46 -5.23
N MET A 353 17.51 11.16 -4.97
CA MET A 353 17.70 10.09 -5.95
C MET A 353 16.48 9.19 -6.12
N HIS A 354 15.36 9.46 -5.45
CA HIS A 354 14.13 8.68 -5.55
C HIS A 354 12.95 9.49 -6.11
N ARG A 355 11.83 8.86 -6.37
CA ARG A 355 10.60 9.53 -6.80
C ARG A 355 9.93 10.20 -5.60
N ALA A 356 9.07 11.20 -5.90
CA ALA A 356 8.37 11.95 -4.86
C ALA A 356 7.13 11.23 -4.31
N GLY A 357 6.84 9.98 -4.75
CA GLY A 357 5.76 9.19 -4.18
C GLY A 357 5.22 8.07 -5.08
N HIS A 358 4.22 7.37 -4.58
CA HIS A 358 3.57 6.20 -5.16
C HIS A 358 2.08 6.15 -4.79
N TRP A 359 1.31 5.25 -5.44
CA TRP A 359 -0.05 4.95 -5.02
C TRP A 359 -0.05 4.25 -3.67
N ILE A 360 -1.07 4.52 -2.83
CA ILE A 360 -1.26 3.85 -1.54
C ILE A 360 -2.72 3.39 -1.38
N GLY A 361 -2.93 2.29 -0.68
CA GLY A 361 -4.25 1.69 -0.46
C GLY A 361 -4.19 0.44 0.40
N LEU A 362 -4.68 -0.69 -0.13
CA LEU A 362 -4.53 -2.01 0.52
C LEU A 362 -3.07 -2.48 0.57
N ASP A 363 -2.23 -1.99 -0.31
CA ASP A 363 -0.79 -2.18 -0.24
C ASP A 363 -0.14 -0.80 -0.03
N VAL A 364 0.99 -0.75 0.70
CA VAL A 364 1.72 0.50 0.86
C VAL A 364 2.18 1.03 -0.51
N HIS A 365 2.77 0.18 -1.35
CA HIS A 365 2.98 0.43 -2.77
C HIS A 365 1.81 -0.18 -3.54
N ASP A 366 0.70 0.57 -3.62
CA ASP A 366 -0.54 0.05 -4.17
C ASP A 366 -0.50 -0.09 -5.68
N VAL A 367 -1.41 -0.92 -6.19
CA VAL A 367 -1.53 -1.23 -7.60
C VAL A 367 -2.12 -0.06 -8.39
N GLY A 368 -1.80 -0.01 -9.67
CA GLY A 368 -2.28 1.00 -10.62
C GLY A 368 -1.18 1.39 -11.60
N LEU A 369 -1.57 1.66 -12.83
CA LEU A 369 -0.62 2.09 -13.85
C LEU A 369 -0.23 3.55 -13.62
N TYR A 370 1.06 3.83 -13.59
CA TYR A 370 1.63 5.18 -13.55
C TYR A 370 1.67 5.86 -14.92
N ARG A 371 1.51 5.08 -15.99
CA ARG A 371 1.46 5.55 -17.39
C ARG A 371 0.36 4.81 -18.14
N VAL A 372 -0.32 5.51 -19.04
CA VAL A 372 -1.34 4.98 -19.93
C VAL A 372 -1.02 5.49 -21.34
N ASP A 373 -0.96 4.61 -22.33
CA ASP A 373 -0.64 4.92 -23.72
C ASP A 373 0.68 5.71 -23.89
N GLY A 374 1.66 5.42 -23.02
CA GLY A 374 2.96 6.10 -23.03
C GLY A 374 3.02 7.42 -22.27
N GLU A 375 1.89 8.00 -21.88
CA GLU A 375 1.79 9.24 -21.14
C GLU A 375 1.65 9.02 -19.63
N SER A 376 2.05 10.00 -18.81
CA SER A 376 1.87 9.94 -17.37
C SER A 376 0.37 9.93 -17.04
N ARG A 377 -0.02 9.06 -16.09
CA ARG A 377 -1.42 8.94 -15.66
C ARG A 377 -1.97 10.26 -15.16
N VAL A 378 -3.14 10.63 -15.65
CA VAL A 378 -3.88 11.79 -15.17
C VAL A 378 -4.49 11.47 -13.81
N LEU A 379 -4.39 12.40 -12.87
CA LEU A 379 -4.98 12.30 -11.53
C LEU A 379 -6.49 12.49 -11.59
N GLU A 380 -7.20 11.59 -10.93
CA GLU A 380 -8.66 11.57 -10.85
C GLU A 380 -9.11 11.60 -9.38
N PRO A 381 -10.27 12.22 -9.05
CA PRO A 381 -10.81 12.18 -7.71
C PRO A 381 -10.95 10.74 -7.18
N GLY A 382 -10.56 10.50 -5.95
CA GLY A 382 -10.53 9.17 -5.32
C GLY A 382 -9.17 8.46 -5.41
N MET A 383 -8.22 8.93 -6.20
CA MET A 383 -6.84 8.43 -6.16
C MET A 383 -6.15 8.90 -4.88
N VAL A 384 -5.36 8.03 -4.25
CA VAL A 384 -4.55 8.34 -3.06
C VAL A 384 -3.10 8.01 -3.35
N LEU A 385 -2.20 8.93 -3.01
CA LEU A 385 -0.78 8.82 -3.29
C LEU A 385 0.05 9.42 -2.15
N THR A 386 1.32 8.98 -2.02
CA THR A 386 2.27 9.58 -1.10
C THR A 386 2.93 10.81 -1.71
N VAL A 387 3.39 11.72 -0.84
CA VAL A 387 4.21 12.89 -1.20
C VAL A 387 5.41 12.95 -0.26
N GLU A 388 6.57 12.48 -0.73
CA GLU A 388 7.72 12.14 0.09
C GLU A 388 9.08 12.68 -0.41
N PRO A 389 9.21 13.94 -0.81
CA PRO A 389 10.53 14.45 -1.19
C PRO A 389 11.52 14.35 -0.02
N GLY A 390 12.81 14.19 -0.34
CA GLY A 390 13.87 14.09 0.65
C GLY A 390 15.17 14.71 0.19
N CYS A 391 16.10 14.87 1.12
CA CYS A 391 17.47 15.30 0.86
C CYS A 391 18.43 14.53 1.78
N TYR A 392 19.44 13.89 1.21
CA TYR A 392 20.34 12.97 1.91
C TYR A 392 21.79 13.33 1.61
N ILE A 393 22.46 13.95 2.60
CA ILE A 393 23.79 14.54 2.42
C ILE A 393 24.80 13.66 3.14
N ARG A 394 25.48 12.81 2.36
CA ARG A 394 26.57 11.96 2.84
C ARG A 394 27.90 12.72 2.79
N PRO A 395 28.89 12.35 3.63
CA PRO A 395 30.27 12.84 3.47
C PRO A 395 30.78 12.63 2.05
N ALA A 396 31.21 13.70 1.40
CA ALA A 396 31.77 13.66 0.06
C ALA A 396 32.68 14.88 -0.18
N ASP A 397 33.58 14.77 -1.16
CA ASP A 397 34.39 15.87 -1.61
C ASP A 397 33.52 17.08 -2.02
N LYS A 398 33.90 18.26 -1.64
CA LYS A 398 33.19 19.53 -1.88
C LYS A 398 31.86 19.71 -1.14
N VAL A 399 31.43 18.77 -0.30
CA VAL A 399 30.31 18.95 0.61
C VAL A 399 30.84 19.50 1.94
N PRO A 400 30.38 20.68 2.41
CA PRO A 400 30.81 21.21 3.70
C PRO A 400 30.44 20.25 4.85
N GLU A 401 31.36 20.05 5.80
CA GLU A 401 31.22 19.11 6.91
C GLU A 401 29.98 19.38 7.77
N GLU A 402 29.53 20.63 7.86
CA GLU A 402 28.32 21.00 8.62
C GLU A 402 27.03 20.38 8.09
N PHE A 403 27.01 19.90 6.83
CA PHE A 403 25.88 19.21 6.20
C PHE A 403 26.03 17.70 6.21
N TRP A 404 27.17 17.13 6.61
CA TRP A 404 27.39 15.70 6.57
C TRP A 404 26.39 14.95 7.46
N ASP A 405 25.95 13.79 6.98
CA ASP A 405 25.04 12.88 7.69
C ASP A 405 23.64 13.49 7.99
N ILE A 406 23.27 14.54 7.25
CA ILE A 406 21.91 15.09 7.29
C ILE A 406 21.06 14.37 6.26
N GLY A 407 20.14 13.52 6.74
CA GLY A 407 19.08 12.88 5.95
C GLY A 407 17.71 13.40 6.40
N VAL A 408 16.94 13.93 5.47
CA VAL A 408 15.58 14.45 5.72
C VAL A 408 14.62 13.88 4.67
N ARG A 409 13.51 13.32 5.10
CA ARG A 409 12.32 13.02 4.30
C ARG A 409 11.10 13.51 5.06
N ILE A 410 10.14 14.09 4.36
CA ILE A 410 8.85 14.52 4.89
C ILE A 410 7.79 13.98 3.94
N GLU A 411 6.90 13.15 4.48
CA GLU A 411 5.91 12.40 3.71
C GLU A 411 4.53 12.49 4.29
N ASP A 412 3.56 12.64 3.41
CA ASP A 412 2.14 12.59 3.74
C ASP A 412 1.38 11.75 2.70
N ASP A 413 0.28 11.13 3.14
CA ASP A 413 -0.75 10.52 2.29
C ASP A 413 -1.72 11.59 1.80
N VAL A 414 -1.92 11.67 0.48
CA VAL A 414 -2.74 12.72 -0.16
C VAL A 414 -3.82 12.10 -1.04
N LEU A 415 -5.08 12.45 -0.74
CA LEU A 415 -6.26 12.10 -1.53
C LEU A 415 -6.52 13.17 -2.59
N VAL A 416 -6.67 12.76 -3.84
CA VAL A 416 -7.18 13.64 -4.91
C VAL A 416 -8.69 13.84 -4.72
N THR A 417 -9.13 15.07 -4.57
CA THR A 417 -10.55 15.44 -4.43
C THR A 417 -11.10 16.05 -5.73
N ALA A 418 -12.38 16.33 -5.80
CA ALA A 418 -12.98 16.97 -6.99
C ALA A 418 -12.42 18.38 -7.26
N GLU A 419 -11.96 19.09 -6.24
CA GLU A 419 -11.55 20.50 -6.33
C GLU A 419 -10.02 20.70 -6.14
N GLY A 420 -9.28 19.65 -5.75
CA GLY A 420 -7.86 19.73 -5.44
C GLY A 420 -7.35 18.47 -4.73
N SER A 421 -6.81 18.64 -3.52
CA SER A 421 -6.32 17.52 -2.71
C SER A 421 -6.63 17.67 -1.23
N GLU A 422 -6.67 16.56 -0.51
CA GLU A 422 -6.80 16.49 0.96
C GLU A 422 -5.57 15.73 1.51
N ASN A 423 -4.83 16.34 2.40
CA ASN A 423 -3.76 15.66 3.13
C ASN A 423 -4.35 14.86 4.29
N LEU A 424 -4.36 13.54 4.19
CA LEU A 424 -4.94 12.63 5.18
C LEU A 424 -4.12 12.58 6.48
N THR A 425 -2.83 12.88 6.40
CA THR A 425 -1.86 12.83 7.52
C THR A 425 -1.47 14.20 8.06
N ALA A 426 -2.25 15.24 7.73
CA ALA A 426 -2.01 16.64 8.11
C ALA A 426 -1.88 16.86 9.64
N ALA A 427 -2.43 15.96 10.46
CA ALA A 427 -2.32 16.02 11.93
C ALA A 427 -0.91 15.71 12.47
N THR A 428 0.00 15.21 11.61
CA THR A 428 1.38 14.91 12.01
C THR A 428 2.24 16.17 11.93
N PRO A 429 2.89 16.64 13.01
CA PRO A 429 3.71 17.84 13.02
C PRO A 429 4.76 17.82 11.92
N LYS A 430 4.90 18.94 11.16
CA LYS A 430 5.91 19.06 10.11
C LYS A 430 6.54 20.46 9.94
N THR A 431 5.98 21.53 10.51
CA THR A 431 6.74 22.78 10.56
C THR A 431 7.85 22.67 11.59
N VAL A 432 8.94 23.42 11.43
CA VAL A 432 10.05 23.42 12.40
C VAL A 432 9.53 23.68 13.80
N SER A 433 8.64 24.67 13.98
CA SER A 433 8.07 25.02 15.28
C SER A 433 7.24 23.89 15.89
N ASP A 434 6.40 23.21 15.07
CA ASP A 434 5.53 22.15 15.57
C ASP A 434 6.32 20.89 15.92
N VAL A 435 7.34 20.56 15.11
CA VAL A 435 8.26 19.44 15.37
C VAL A 435 9.04 19.66 16.65
N GLU A 436 9.65 20.84 16.84
CA GLU A 436 10.39 21.18 18.06
C GLU A 436 9.47 21.19 19.29
N ALA A 437 8.23 21.68 19.16
CA ALA A 437 7.23 21.62 20.24
C ALA A 437 6.82 20.18 20.56
N ALA A 438 6.65 19.33 19.55
CA ALA A 438 6.31 17.91 19.73
C ALA A 438 7.43 17.10 20.40
N CYS A 439 8.70 17.49 20.22
CA CYS A 439 9.84 16.88 20.91
C CYS A 439 9.90 17.22 22.43
N GLY A 440 9.09 18.18 22.90
CA GLY A 440 8.76 18.39 24.31
C GLY A 440 9.95 18.81 25.20
N ARG A 441 10.77 19.75 24.74
CA ARG A 441 11.94 20.24 25.54
C ARG A 441 12.08 21.73 25.44
#